data_675b1a382d379349a57125e6505d45e4
#
_entry.id   675b1a382d379349a57125e6505d45e4
#
_cell.length_a   1.000
_cell.length_b   1.000
_cell.length_c   1.000
_cell.angle_alpha   90.00
_cell.angle_beta   90.00
_cell.angle_gamma   90.00
#
_symmetry.space_group_name_H-M   'P 1'
#
loop_
_entity.id
_entity.type
_entity.pdbx_description
1 polymer ?
#
loop_
_entity_poly.entity_id
_entity_poly.type
_entity_poly.pdbx_seq_one_letter_code
_entity_poly.pdbx_strand_id
1 'polypeptide(L)'
;MVVFSTVVSFLIAPNEQFYVREKLISVLLLFVAGMLVTGSANAINQILEKTSDGLMMRTAKRPVASGRMTVNEAGIFAFITGAAGVFMMWKFFNTESAMVSLFSLFLYGFIYTPLKKVNSISVLVGAIPGALPCLIGWVAAYGNEPIGWTGAWVLFGIQFLWQFPHFWAIAWLAHKDYTTAGFKLLPADKGPTKFTAMQSIIYSALMIPMGFVPYYTGIAGLTSLFILLVCNLWMVYVSVLLFIRMDAKSARRVMFSSYFYLMIVLLALFANRAIQ
;
A
#
# COMPACT_ATOMS: atom_id res chain seq x y z
N MET A 1 -6.18 3.75 -2.81
CA MET A 1 -4.74 3.57 -3.12
C MET A 1 -4.39 2.12 -3.45
N VAL A 2 -4.69 1.13 -2.59
CA VAL A 2 -4.36 -0.31 -2.80
C VAL A 2 -4.82 -0.80 -4.18
N VAL A 3 -6.13 -0.75 -4.47
CA VAL A 3 -6.69 -1.21 -5.75
C VAL A 3 -6.20 -0.35 -6.94
N PHE A 4 -5.99 0.95 -6.72
CA PHE A 4 -5.39 1.83 -7.74
C PHE A 4 -3.98 1.35 -8.11
N SER A 5 -3.12 1.07 -7.11
CA SER A 5 -1.78 0.55 -7.36
C SER A 5 -1.81 -0.77 -8.14
N THR A 6 -2.73 -1.69 -7.77
CA THR A 6 -2.91 -2.97 -8.48
C THR A 6 -3.25 -2.74 -9.96
N VAL A 7 -4.26 -1.90 -10.24
CA VAL A 7 -4.71 -1.62 -11.61
C VAL A 7 -3.63 -0.93 -12.43
N VAL A 8 -2.96 0.08 -11.87
CA VAL A 8 -1.91 0.80 -12.61
C VAL A 8 -0.70 -0.09 -12.85
N SER A 9 -0.32 -0.96 -11.90
CA SER A 9 0.76 -1.93 -12.10
C SER A 9 0.44 -2.96 -13.20
N PHE A 10 -0.82 -3.42 -13.27
CA PHE A 10 -1.31 -4.23 -14.38
C PHE A 10 -1.15 -3.52 -15.74
N LEU A 11 -1.44 -2.23 -15.79
CA LEU A 11 -1.34 -1.43 -17.02
C LEU A 11 0.11 -1.07 -17.39
N ILE A 12 1.04 -1.03 -16.43
CA ILE A 12 2.47 -0.81 -16.67
C ILE A 12 3.12 -2.07 -17.23
N ALA A 13 2.71 -3.25 -16.73
CA ALA A 13 3.28 -4.52 -17.15
C ALA A 13 3.11 -4.77 -18.66
N PRO A 14 4.04 -5.51 -19.31
CA PRO A 14 3.87 -5.95 -20.68
C PRO A 14 2.61 -6.82 -20.79
N ASN A 15 1.61 -6.32 -21.50
CA ASN A 15 0.33 -7.00 -21.63
C ASN A 15 -0.20 -6.89 -23.07
N GLU A 16 0.68 -7.07 -24.04
CA GLU A 16 0.37 -6.98 -25.48
C GLU A 16 -0.59 -8.08 -25.96
N GLN A 17 -0.67 -9.17 -25.22
CA GLN A 17 -1.59 -10.29 -25.47
C GLN A 17 -3.09 -9.91 -25.36
N PHE A 18 -3.41 -8.78 -24.73
CA PHE A 18 -4.79 -8.34 -24.58
C PHE A 18 -5.19 -7.30 -25.64
N TYR A 19 -6.23 -7.59 -26.42
CA TYR A 19 -6.91 -6.56 -27.21
C TYR A 19 -7.50 -5.46 -26.30
N VAL A 20 -7.71 -4.27 -26.82
CA VAL A 20 -8.20 -3.10 -26.04
C VAL A 20 -9.46 -3.43 -25.24
N ARG A 21 -10.42 -4.15 -25.83
CA ARG A 21 -11.66 -4.56 -25.17
C ARG A 21 -11.39 -5.54 -24.02
N GLU A 22 -10.54 -6.52 -24.24
CA GLU A 22 -10.14 -7.51 -23.22
C GLU A 22 -9.40 -6.85 -22.09
N LYS A 23 -8.51 -5.91 -22.38
CA LYS A 23 -7.79 -5.11 -21.39
C LYS A 23 -8.74 -4.31 -20.48
N LEU A 24 -9.78 -3.70 -21.04
CA LEU A 24 -10.78 -2.97 -20.26
C LEU A 24 -11.56 -3.92 -19.33
N ILE A 25 -11.98 -5.07 -19.83
CA ILE A 25 -12.66 -6.10 -19.03
C ILE A 25 -11.74 -6.61 -17.92
N SER A 26 -10.47 -6.90 -18.23
CA SER A 26 -9.48 -7.33 -17.24
C SER A 26 -9.26 -6.29 -16.15
N VAL A 27 -9.17 -5.00 -16.49
CA VAL A 27 -9.08 -3.91 -15.52
C VAL A 27 -10.30 -3.88 -14.60
N LEU A 28 -11.51 -4.04 -15.13
CA LEU A 28 -12.74 -4.08 -14.33
C LEU A 28 -12.78 -5.29 -13.41
N LEU A 29 -12.42 -6.47 -13.91
CA LEU A 29 -12.34 -7.70 -13.11
C LEU A 29 -11.28 -7.58 -12.00
N LEU A 30 -10.10 -7.04 -12.33
CA LEU A 30 -9.04 -6.80 -11.37
C LEU A 30 -9.46 -5.78 -10.29
N PHE A 31 -10.15 -4.72 -10.70
CA PHE A 31 -10.70 -3.73 -9.77
C PHE A 31 -11.68 -4.37 -8.80
N VAL A 32 -12.65 -5.15 -9.31
CA VAL A 32 -13.65 -5.84 -8.46
C VAL A 32 -12.98 -6.85 -7.54
N ALA A 33 -12.09 -7.71 -8.06
CA ALA A 33 -11.36 -8.69 -7.25
C ALA A 33 -10.51 -8.00 -6.18
N GLY A 34 -9.80 -6.92 -6.53
CA GLY A 34 -9.02 -6.12 -5.58
C GLY A 34 -9.88 -5.46 -4.50
N MET A 35 -11.08 -4.97 -4.85
CA MET A 35 -12.04 -4.43 -3.88
C MET A 35 -12.55 -5.50 -2.93
N LEU A 36 -12.83 -6.70 -3.41
CA LEU A 36 -13.27 -7.84 -2.59
C LEU A 36 -12.18 -8.27 -1.60
N VAL A 37 -10.94 -8.46 -2.07
CA VAL A 37 -9.80 -8.80 -1.21
C VAL A 37 -9.54 -7.70 -0.17
N THR A 38 -9.57 -6.43 -0.57
CA THR A 38 -9.38 -5.29 0.34
C THR A 38 -10.53 -5.16 1.34
N GLY A 39 -11.77 -5.42 0.92
CA GLY A 39 -12.94 -5.46 1.78
C GLY A 39 -12.84 -6.53 2.86
N SER A 40 -12.40 -7.74 2.46
CA SER A 40 -12.11 -8.83 3.38
C SER A 40 -11.04 -8.45 4.41
N ALA A 41 -9.91 -7.90 3.95
CA ALA A 41 -8.82 -7.45 4.82
C ALA A 41 -9.30 -6.41 5.85
N ASN A 42 -10.12 -5.45 5.41
CA ASN A 42 -10.69 -4.42 6.28
C ASN A 42 -11.68 -4.99 7.29
N ALA A 43 -12.49 -5.99 6.91
CA ALA A 43 -13.42 -6.65 7.82
C ALA A 43 -12.68 -7.46 8.89
N ILE A 44 -11.66 -8.23 8.50
CA ILE A 44 -10.77 -8.95 9.44
C ILE A 44 -10.13 -7.96 10.42
N ASN A 45 -9.62 -6.84 9.92
CA ASN A 45 -9.03 -5.80 10.77
C ASN A 45 -10.04 -5.25 11.78
N GLN A 46 -11.29 -4.95 11.38
CA GLN A 46 -12.33 -4.46 12.28
C GLN A 46 -12.73 -5.49 13.34
N ILE A 47 -12.71 -6.78 13.02
CA ILE A 47 -12.97 -7.86 13.98
C ILE A 47 -11.89 -7.88 15.06
N LEU A 48 -10.62 -7.90 14.64
CA LEU A 48 -9.47 -7.99 15.53
C LEU A 48 -9.25 -6.73 16.36
N GLU A 49 -9.61 -5.57 15.82
CA GLU A 49 -9.43 -4.26 16.46
C GLU A 49 -10.72 -3.71 17.08
N LYS A 50 -11.81 -4.48 17.19
CA LYS A 50 -13.12 -4.00 17.69
C LYS A 50 -13.01 -3.12 18.92
N THR A 51 -12.34 -3.58 19.97
CA THR A 51 -12.17 -2.85 21.24
C THR A 51 -11.31 -1.60 21.06
N SER A 52 -10.20 -1.72 20.35
CA SER A 52 -9.28 -0.58 20.08
C SER A 52 -9.92 0.48 19.20
N ASP A 53 -10.68 0.07 18.18
CA ASP A 53 -11.42 0.97 17.31
C ASP A 53 -12.47 1.78 18.09
N GLY A 54 -13.12 1.17 19.08
CA GLY A 54 -14.07 1.85 19.95
C GLY A 54 -13.45 2.94 20.82
N LEU A 55 -12.15 2.87 21.11
CA LEU A 55 -11.42 3.87 21.88
C LEU A 55 -10.92 5.07 21.07
N MET A 56 -10.90 4.95 19.73
CA MET A 56 -10.38 6.00 18.84
C MET A 56 -11.52 6.80 18.20
N MET A 57 -11.48 8.12 18.31
CA MET A 57 -12.51 9.02 17.73
C MET A 57 -12.73 8.76 16.22
N ARG A 58 -11.67 8.48 15.50
CA ARG A 58 -11.70 8.25 14.05
C ARG A 58 -12.38 6.93 13.65
N THR A 59 -12.28 5.89 14.47
CA THR A 59 -12.70 4.53 14.12
C THR A 59 -13.87 4.00 14.98
N ALA A 60 -14.26 4.69 16.05
CA ALA A 60 -15.39 4.30 16.91
C ALA A 60 -16.72 4.11 16.16
N LYS A 61 -16.87 4.81 15.02
CA LYS A 61 -18.06 4.70 14.16
C LYS A 61 -17.98 3.56 13.12
N ARG A 62 -16.91 2.76 13.10
CA ARG A 62 -16.82 1.59 12.21
C ARG A 62 -17.94 0.59 12.54
N PRO A 63 -18.46 -0.16 11.54
CA PRO A 63 -19.59 -1.07 11.74
C PRO A 63 -19.43 -2.03 12.91
N VAL A 64 -18.27 -2.69 13.04
CA VAL A 64 -18.04 -3.68 14.10
C VAL A 64 -17.80 -3.01 15.47
N ALA A 65 -17.04 -1.92 15.51
CA ALA A 65 -16.77 -1.17 16.74
C ALA A 65 -18.03 -0.53 17.33
N SER A 66 -18.89 0.01 16.47
CA SER A 66 -20.16 0.66 16.87
C SER A 66 -21.31 -0.33 17.14
N GLY A 67 -21.11 -1.63 16.92
CA GLY A 67 -22.15 -2.64 17.10
C GLY A 67 -23.19 -2.71 15.97
N ARG A 68 -23.05 -1.91 14.89
CA ARG A 68 -23.94 -1.99 13.71
C ARG A 68 -23.78 -3.28 12.90
N MET A 69 -22.67 -3.97 13.09
CA MET A 69 -22.37 -5.26 12.52
C MET A 69 -21.77 -6.15 13.62
N THR A 70 -22.27 -7.34 13.78
CA THR A 70 -21.73 -8.32 14.75
C THR A 70 -20.39 -8.87 14.24
N VAL A 71 -19.59 -9.45 15.13
CA VAL A 71 -18.34 -10.12 14.77
C VAL A 71 -18.59 -11.29 13.81
N ASN A 72 -19.70 -12.04 14.00
CA ASN A 72 -20.04 -13.17 13.13
C ASN A 72 -20.44 -12.71 11.72
N GLU A 73 -21.26 -11.67 11.60
CA GLU A 73 -21.61 -11.09 10.30
C GLU A 73 -20.38 -10.56 9.57
N ALA A 74 -19.51 -9.85 10.29
CA ALA A 74 -18.25 -9.36 9.71
C ALA A 74 -17.31 -10.52 9.29
N GLY A 75 -17.31 -11.63 10.05
CA GLY A 75 -16.55 -12.84 9.72
C GLY A 75 -17.07 -13.51 8.45
N ILE A 76 -18.39 -13.68 8.33
CA ILE A 76 -19.03 -14.23 7.13
C ILE A 76 -18.75 -13.33 5.91
N PHE A 77 -18.90 -12.03 6.07
CA PHE A 77 -18.59 -11.05 5.02
C PHE A 77 -17.12 -11.15 4.58
N ALA A 78 -16.18 -11.20 5.54
CA ALA A 78 -14.75 -11.32 5.26
C ALA A 78 -14.43 -12.61 4.51
N PHE A 79 -15.00 -13.73 4.93
CA PHE A 79 -14.82 -15.03 4.27
C PHE A 79 -15.34 -15.02 2.83
N ILE A 80 -16.59 -14.60 2.63
CA ILE A 80 -17.22 -14.60 1.30
C ILE A 80 -16.46 -13.67 0.36
N THR A 81 -16.17 -12.44 0.78
CA THR A 81 -15.47 -11.46 -0.08
C THR A 81 -14.03 -11.87 -0.33
N GLY A 82 -13.31 -12.42 0.66
CA GLY A 82 -11.95 -12.92 0.50
C GLY A 82 -11.88 -14.10 -0.46
N ALA A 83 -12.75 -15.10 -0.26
CA ALA A 83 -12.83 -16.28 -1.12
C ALA A 83 -13.21 -15.89 -2.57
N ALA A 84 -14.21 -15.03 -2.74
CA ALA A 84 -14.64 -14.57 -4.05
C ALA A 84 -13.53 -13.77 -4.75
N GLY A 85 -12.84 -12.85 -4.05
CA GLY A 85 -11.75 -12.06 -4.60
C GLY A 85 -10.56 -12.92 -5.04
N VAL A 86 -10.11 -13.85 -4.20
CA VAL A 86 -9.02 -14.78 -4.52
C VAL A 86 -9.43 -15.73 -5.66
N PHE A 87 -10.66 -16.26 -5.65
CA PHE A 87 -11.18 -17.07 -6.73
C PHE A 87 -11.22 -16.32 -8.07
N MET A 88 -11.64 -15.04 -8.06
CA MET A 88 -11.61 -14.20 -9.26
C MET A 88 -10.17 -13.99 -9.78
N MET A 89 -9.19 -13.77 -8.89
CA MET A 89 -7.78 -13.67 -9.28
C MET A 89 -7.29 -14.96 -9.95
N TRP A 90 -7.63 -16.11 -9.38
CA TRP A 90 -7.29 -17.41 -9.95
C TRP A 90 -7.99 -17.67 -11.30
N LYS A 91 -9.30 -17.41 -11.37
CA LYS A 91 -10.12 -17.79 -12.54
C LYS A 91 -9.86 -16.90 -13.74
N PHE A 92 -9.66 -15.60 -13.53
CA PHE A 92 -9.59 -14.61 -14.62
C PHE A 92 -8.16 -14.15 -14.95
N PHE A 93 -7.19 -14.45 -14.08
CA PHE A 93 -5.81 -14.04 -14.27
C PHE A 93 -4.87 -15.27 -14.22
N ASN A 94 -4.31 -15.58 -13.05
CA ASN A 94 -3.42 -16.74 -12.89
C ASN A 94 -3.35 -17.18 -11.42
N THR A 95 -2.73 -18.34 -11.20
CA THR A 95 -2.56 -18.93 -9.86
C THR A 95 -1.68 -18.04 -8.98
N GLU A 96 -0.64 -17.43 -9.55
CA GLU A 96 0.33 -16.60 -8.82
C GLU A 96 -0.32 -15.35 -8.26
N SER A 97 -1.16 -14.64 -9.03
CA SER A 97 -1.89 -13.47 -8.54
C SER A 97 -2.88 -13.84 -7.41
N ALA A 98 -3.51 -15.01 -7.51
CA ALA A 98 -4.38 -15.53 -6.45
C ALA A 98 -3.60 -15.87 -5.18
N MET A 99 -2.45 -16.56 -5.30
CA MET A 99 -1.58 -16.90 -4.17
C MET A 99 -1.02 -15.66 -3.48
N VAL A 100 -0.56 -14.66 -4.24
CA VAL A 100 -0.06 -13.40 -3.68
C VAL A 100 -1.18 -12.63 -2.98
N SER A 101 -2.41 -12.65 -3.53
CA SER A 101 -3.58 -12.02 -2.91
C SER A 101 -3.95 -12.69 -1.59
N LEU A 102 -3.96 -14.03 -1.55
CA LEU A 102 -4.20 -14.81 -0.33
C LEU A 102 -3.11 -14.54 0.72
N PHE A 103 -1.86 -14.53 0.30
CA PHE A 103 -0.72 -14.22 1.17
C PHE A 103 -0.80 -12.80 1.73
N SER A 104 -1.22 -11.82 0.92
CA SER A 104 -1.45 -10.45 1.37
C SER A 104 -2.53 -10.37 2.45
N LEU A 105 -3.66 -11.08 2.26
CA LEU A 105 -4.73 -11.19 3.26
C LEU A 105 -4.22 -11.79 4.57
N PHE A 106 -3.48 -12.88 4.48
CA PHE A 106 -2.91 -13.55 5.65
C PHE A 106 -1.96 -12.61 6.43
N LEU A 107 -0.99 -12.02 5.74
CA LEU A 107 -0.03 -11.11 6.37
C LEU A 107 -0.73 -9.91 7.03
N TYR A 108 -1.69 -9.31 6.33
CA TYR A 108 -2.38 -8.12 6.83
C TYR A 108 -3.27 -8.45 8.03
N GLY A 109 -4.08 -9.50 7.93
CA GLY A 109 -5.04 -9.86 8.98
C GLY A 109 -4.36 -10.47 10.20
N PHE A 110 -3.52 -11.48 9.99
CA PHE A 110 -3.05 -12.34 11.09
C PHE A 110 -1.66 -11.99 11.62
N ILE A 111 -0.84 -11.25 10.87
CA ILE A 111 0.50 -10.85 11.31
C ILE A 111 0.53 -9.36 11.66
N TYR A 112 0.25 -8.49 10.67
CA TYR A 112 0.35 -7.04 10.87
C TYR A 112 -0.63 -6.50 11.91
N THR A 113 -1.90 -6.89 11.82
CA THR A 113 -2.94 -6.31 12.70
C THR A 113 -2.68 -6.59 14.18
N PRO A 114 -2.36 -7.82 14.63
CA PRO A 114 -1.99 -8.06 16.03
C PRO A 114 -0.69 -7.37 16.45
N LEU A 115 0.29 -7.30 15.54
CA LEU A 115 1.64 -6.77 15.83
C LEU A 115 1.62 -5.27 16.17
N LYS A 116 0.62 -4.51 15.72
CA LYS A 116 0.47 -3.07 16.03
C LYS A 116 0.45 -2.76 17.55
N LYS A 117 -0.01 -3.72 18.35
CA LYS A 117 -0.07 -3.57 19.82
C LYS A 117 1.23 -3.98 20.51
N VAL A 118 2.07 -4.73 19.82
CA VAL A 118 3.28 -5.31 20.41
C VAL A 118 4.48 -4.39 20.20
N ASN A 119 4.76 -4.01 18.95
CA ASN A 119 5.97 -3.27 18.62
C ASN A 119 5.79 -2.42 17.35
N SER A 120 6.55 -1.32 17.26
CA SER A 120 6.60 -0.43 16.09
C SER A 120 7.17 -1.10 14.82
N ILE A 121 7.81 -2.27 14.92
CA ILE A 121 8.20 -3.11 13.79
C ILE A 121 6.99 -3.51 12.93
N SER A 122 5.78 -3.39 13.51
CA SER A 122 4.52 -3.57 12.78
C SER A 122 4.43 -2.70 11.52
N VAL A 123 5.02 -1.51 11.50
CA VAL A 123 5.05 -0.64 10.31
C VAL A 123 5.88 -1.28 9.21
N LEU A 124 7.06 -1.87 9.53
CA LEU A 124 7.89 -2.59 8.58
C LEU A 124 7.16 -3.85 8.05
N VAL A 125 6.58 -4.63 8.94
CA VAL A 125 5.84 -5.85 8.56
C VAL A 125 4.60 -5.49 7.75
N GLY A 126 3.89 -4.42 8.12
CA GLY A 126 2.70 -3.92 7.39
C GLY A 126 3.02 -3.32 6.02
N ALA A 127 4.27 -2.86 5.81
CA ALA A 127 4.71 -2.37 4.51
C ALA A 127 4.81 -3.50 3.46
N ILE A 128 4.99 -4.76 3.89
CA ILE A 128 5.00 -5.91 2.97
C ILE A 128 3.62 -6.09 2.32
N PRO A 129 2.53 -6.40 3.05
CA PRO A 129 1.21 -6.54 2.44
C PRO A 129 0.72 -5.25 1.80
N GLY A 130 1.17 -4.08 2.27
CA GLY A 130 0.85 -2.79 1.67
C GLY A 130 1.52 -2.56 0.31
N ALA A 131 2.63 -3.23 -0.02
CA ALA A 131 3.31 -3.15 -1.32
C ALA A 131 2.93 -4.29 -2.28
N LEU A 132 2.38 -5.42 -1.79
CA LEU A 132 1.92 -6.54 -2.61
C LEU A 132 0.89 -6.17 -3.69
N PRO A 133 0.03 -5.14 -3.55
CA PRO A 133 -0.88 -4.71 -4.60
C PRO A 133 -0.21 -4.42 -5.94
N CYS A 134 0.98 -3.80 -5.93
CA CYS A 134 1.75 -3.58 -7.16
C CYS A 134 2.21 -4.91 -7.79
N LEU A 135 2.66 -5.84 -6.97
CA LEU A 135 3.10 -7.15 -7.42
C LEU A 135 1.92 -7.96 -7.96
N ILE A 136 0.77 -7.96 -7.29
CA ILE A 136 -0.46 -8.62 -7.74
C ILE A 136 -0.87 -8.11 -9.13
N GLY A 137 -0.91 -6.78 -9.31
CA GLY A 137 -1.29 -6.18 -10.58
C GLY A 137 -0.35 -6.54 -11.71
N TRP A 138 0.96 -6.47 -11.47
CA TRP A 138 1.97 -6.86 -12.46
C TRP A 138 1.83 -8.32 -12.86
N VAL A 139 1.78 -9.24 -11.89
CA VAL A 139 1.68 -10.68 -12.12
C VAL A 139 0.39 -11.05 -12.87
N ALA A 140 -0.72 -10.41 -12.52
CA ALA A 140 -2.00 -10.63 -13.18
C ALA A 140 -1.97 -10.29 -14.69
N ALA A 141 -1.08 -9.40 -15.13
CA ALA A 141 -0.96 -8.99 -16.52
C ALA A 141 -0.37 -10.08 -17.43
N TYR A 142 0.31 -11.08 -16.86
CA TYR A 142 0.94 -12.14 -17.64
C TYR A 142 -0.01 -13.29 -18.03
N GLY A 143 -1.18 -13.42 -17.37
CA GLY A 143 -2.10 -14.53 -17.61
C GLY A 143 -1.38 -15.88 -17.44
N ASN A 144 -1.26 -16.66 -18.51
CA ASN A 144 -0.56 -17.97 -18.51
C ASN A 144 0.88 -17.89 -19.05
N GLU A 145 1.35 -16.70 -19.41
CA GLU A 145 2.71 -16.52 -19.92
C GLU A 145 3.74 -16.51 -18.77
N PRO A 146 5.01 -16.84 -19.06
CA PRO A 146 6.08 -16.77 -18.06
C PRO A 146 6.24 -15.35 -17.49
N ILE A 147 6.22 -15.24 -16.15
CA ILE A 147 6.21 -13.95 -15.46
C ILE A 147 7.60 -13.33 -15.45
N GLY A 148 7.70 -12.12 -15.99
CA GLY A 148 8.88 -11.26 -15.83
C GLY A 148 8.89 -10.55 -14.46
N TRP A 149 9.47 -11.17 -13.44
CA TRP A 149 9.42 -10.72 -12.06
C TRP A 149 10.13 -9.39 -11.76
N THR A 150 11.05 -8.95 -12.63
CA THR A 150 11.84 -7.73 -12.40
C THR A 150 10.95 -6.51 -12.15
N GLY A 151 9.98 -6.26 -13.04
CA GLY A 151 9.09 -5.11 -12.89
C GLY A 151 8.17 -5.22 -11.68
N ALA A 152 7.72 -6.43 -11.34
CA ALA A 152 6.93 -6.68 -10.13
C ALA A 152 7.69 -6.21 -8.88
N TRP A 153 8.95 -6.60 -8.74
CA TRP A 153 9.78 -6.24 -7.61
C TRP A 153 10.19 -4.76 -7.60
N VAL A 154 10.36 -4.15 -8.78
CA VAL A 154 10.63 -2.71 -8.91
C VAL A 154 9.44 -1.89 -8.39
N LEU A 155 8.23 -2.19 -8.83
CA LEU A 155 7.02 -1.50 -8.36
C LEU A 155 6.73 -1.77 -6.89
N PHE A 156 6.95 -3.01 -6.43
CA PHE A 156 6.89 -3.37 -5.02
C PHE A 156 7.87 -2.51 -4.19
N GLY A 157 9.13 -2.39 -4.62
CA GLY A 157 10.15 -1.61 -3.91
C GLY A 157 9.81 -0.12 -3.80
N ILE A 158 9.28 0.48 -4.88
CA ILE A 158 8.81 1.88 -4.87
C ILE A 158 7.69 2.04 -3.83
N GLN A 159 6.67 1.18 -3.87
CA GLN A 159 5.55 1.27 -2.94
C GLN A 159 5.95 0.92 -1.51
N PHE A 160 6.86 -0.03 -1.33
CA PHE A 160 7.39 -0.41 -0.02
C PHE A 160 8.11 0.76 0.67
N LEU A 161 9.03 1.43 -0.01
CA LEU A 161 9.76 2.57 0.58
C LEU A 161 8.85 3.77 0.84
N TRP A 162 7.93 4.05 -0.08
CA TRP A 162 6.99 5.16 0.03
C TRP A 162 6.12 5.10 1.31
N GLN A 163 5.78 3.90 1.76
CA GLN A 163 4.86 3.72 2.89
C GLN A 163 5.42 4.24 4.22
N PHE A 164 6.73 4.22 4.42
CA PHE A 164 7.32 4.59 5.73
C PHE A 164 7.09 6.05 6.09
N PRO A 165 7.51 7.04 5.29
CA PRO A 165 7.22 8.44 5.61
C PRO A 165 5.71 8.71 5.69
N HIS A 166 4.90 8.02 4.87
CA HIS A 166 3.45 8.12 4.88
C HIS A 166 2.84 7.66 6.21
N PHE A 167 3.13 6.44 6.63
CA PHE A 167 2.57 5.87 7.86
C PHE A 167 3.07 6.57 9.11
N TRP A 168 4.34 6.98 9.16
CA TRP A 168 4.84 7.72 10.31
C TRP A 168 4.23 9.12 10.40
N ALA A 169 3.96 9.78 9.29
CA ALA A 169 3.24 11.06 9.29
C ALA A 169 1.80 10.90 9.82
N ILE A 170 1.09 9.83 9.43
CA ILE A 170 -0.24 9.50 9.97
C ILE A 170 -0.14 9.18 11.46
N ALA A 171 0.81 8.33 11.86
CA ALA A 171 0.99 7.96 13.26
C ALA A 171 1.38 9.15 14.14
N TRP A 172 2.13 10.10 13.59
CA TRP A 172 2.43 11.39 14.25
C TRP A 172 1.18 12.19 14.54
N LEU A 173 0.32 12.36 13.53
CA LEU A 173 -0.91 13.15 13.64
C LEU A 173 -1.96 12.47 14.54
N ALA A 174 -2.05 11.16 14.48
CA ALA A 174 -3.02 10.37 15.24
C ALA A 174 -2.43 9.77 16.53
N HIS A 175 -1.30 10.30 17.02
CA HIS A 175 -0.57 9.70 18.14
C HIS A 175 -1.42 9.50 19.40
N LYS A 176 -2.24 10.50 19.77
CA LYS A 176 -3.14 10.41 20.94
C LYS A 176 -4.14 9.27 20.79
N ASP A 177 -4.80 9.17 19.65
CA ASP A 177 -5.77 8.09 19.38
C ASP A 177 -5.09 6.71 19.44
N TYR A 178 -3.92 6.58 18.82
CA TYR A 178 -3.19 5.32 18.79
C TYR A 178 -2.68 4.88 20.17
N THR A 179 -2.18 5.80 20.99
CA THR A 179 -1.75 5.48 22.37
C THR A 179 -2.92 5.09 23.25
N THR A 180 -4.07 5.77 23.15
CA THR A 180 -5.29 5.38 23.85
C THR A 180 -5.76 3.97 23.47
N ALA A 181 -5.59 3.57 22.21
CA ALA A 181 -5.91 2.24 21.72
C ALA A 181 -4.84 1.18 21.98
N GLY A 182 -3.70 1.56 22.58
CA GLY A 182 -2.56 0.68 22.87
C GLY A 182 -1.70 0.34 21.66
N PHE A 183 -1.78 1.11 20.56
CA PHE A 183 -0.96 0.89 19.37
C PHE A 183 0.42 1.53 19.47
N LYS A 184 1.44 0.79 19.03
CA LYS A 184 2.86 1.20 19.00
C LYS A 184 3.33 1.34 17.55
N LEU A 185 2.95 2.44 16.89
CA LEU A 185 3.22 2.65 15.45
C LEU A 185 4.41 3.58 15.19
N LEU A 186 4.83 4.38 16.17
CA LEU A 186 6.01 5.22 16.02
C LEU A 186 7.26 4.46 16.46
N PRO A 187 8.43 4.69 15.82
CA PRO A 187 9.69 4.04 16.16
C PRO A 187 10.22 4.33 17.56
N ALA A 188 9.69 5.37 18.22
CA ALA A 188 10.05 5.75 19.58
C ALA A 188 8.84 5.65 20.51
N ASP A 189 9.01 5.04 21.67
CA ASP A 189 7.96 4.81 22.67
C ASP A 189 7.37 6.13 23.24
N LYS A 190 8.11 7.23 23.15
CA LYS A 190 7.73 8.56 23.68
C LYS A 190 6.90 9.41 22.71
N GLY A 191 6.41 8.83 21.60
CA GLY A 191 5.59 9.53 20.61
C GLY A 191 6.39 10.23 19.49
N PRO A 192 5.89 11.35 18.94
CA PRO A 192 6.55 12.11 17.89
C PRO A 192 7.92 12.65 18.33
N THR A 193 9.00 12.12 17.77
CA THR A 193 10.38 12.47 18.12
C THR A 193 11.23 12.79 16.90
N LYS A 194 12.40 13.43 17.13
CA LYS A 194 13.40 13.63 16.08
C LYS A 194 13.86 12.32 15.43
N PHE A 195 13.86 11.22 16.19
CA PHE A 195 14.18 9.89 15.65
C PHE A 195 13.18 9.46 14.58
N THR A 196 11.87 9.62 14.84
CA THR A 196 10.82 9.32 13.82
C THR A 196 10.96 10.22 12.59
N ALA A 197 11.24 11.51 12.78
CA ALA A 197 11.45 12.44 11.67
C ALA A 197 12.72 12.09 10.86
N MET A 198 13.80 11.67 11.52
CA MET A 198 15.01 11.18 10.87
C MET A 198 14.75 9.91 10.04
N GLN A 199 14.00 8.96 10.58
CA GLN A 199 13.59 7.78 9.84
C GLN A 199 12.81 8.16 8.56
N SER A 200 11.91 9.15 8.64
CA SER A 200 11.20 9.65 7.46
C SER A 200 12.16 10.23 6.40
N ILE A 201 13.24 10.92 6.81
CA ILE A 201 14.27 11.40 5.89
C ILE A 201 15.02 10.23 5.24
N ILE A 202 15.47 9.25 6.04
CA ILE A 202 16.24 8.09 5.55
C ILE A 202 15.44 7.33 4.50
N TYR A 203 14.19 6.97 4.78
CA TYR A 203 13.36 6.24 3.83
C TYR A 203 12.99 7.07 2.60
N SER A 204 12.76 8.38 2.75
CA SER A 204 12.58 9.28 1.60
C SER A 204 13.84 9.38 0.75
N ALA A 205 15.03 9.40 1.36
CA ALA A 205 16.30 9.39 0.63
C ALA A 205 16.55 8.07 -0.12
N LEU A 206 16.17 6.93 0.47
CA LEU A 206 16.24 5.62 -0.19
C LEU A 206 15.33 5.51 -1.43
N MET A 207 14.28 6.33 -1.51
CA MET A 207 13.44 6.42 -2.71
C MET A 207 14.20 7.01 -3.90
N ILE A 208 15.28 7.81 -3.69
CA ILE A 208 16.06 8.40 -4.78
C ILE A 208 16.74 7.32 -5.63
N PRO A 209 17.63 6.45 -5.08
CA PRO A 209 18.21 5.37 -5.88
C PRO A 209 17.13 4.43 -6.45
N MET A 210 16.05 4.16 -5.72
CA MET A 210 14.94 3.36 -6.22
C MET A 210 14.25 3.99 -7.44
N GLY A 211 14.25 5.32 -7.54
CA GLY A 211 13.69 6.07 -8.67
C GLY A 211 14.42 5.89 -9.99
N PHE A 212 15.70 5.46 -9.96
CA PHE A 212 16.46 5.14 -11.17
C PHE A 212 16.16 3.75 -11.71
N VAL A 213 15.73 2.82 -10.85
CA VAL A 213 15.59 1.41 -11.20
C VAL A 213 14.62 1.16 -12.37
N PRO A 214 13.43 1.80 -12.47
CA PRO A 214 12.53 1.61 -13.60
C PRO A 214 13.16 1.95 -14.95
N TYR A 215 14.04 2.97 -15.01
CA TYR A 215 14.74 3.36 -16.21
C TYR A 215 15.81 2.33 -16.60
N TYR A 216 16.67 1.94 -15.64
CA TYR A 216 17.74 0.98 -15.92
C TYR A 216 17.23 -0.44 -16.20
N THR A 217 16.06 -0.80 -15.71
CA THR A 217 15.42 -2.10 -16.01
C THR A 217 14.57 -2.08 -17.27
N GLY A 218 14.50 -0.94 -17.98
CA GLY A 218 13.72 -0.82 -19.21
C GLY A 218 12.20 -0.83 -19.02
N ILE A 219 11.72 -0.61 -17.78
CA ILE A 219 10.27 -0.57 -17.50
C ILE A 219 9.67 0.75 -17.96
N ALA A 220 10.43 1.83 -17.84
CA ALA A 220 9.96 3.18 -18.18
C ALA A 220 11.08 4.06 -18.74
N GLY A 221 10.69 5.06 -19.52
CA GLY A 221 11.62 5.96 -20.22
C GLY A 221 12.14 7.10 -19.36
N LEU A 222 12.92 7.98 -20.00
CA LEU A 222 13.64 9.09 -19.37
C LEU A 222 12.71 10.11 -18.72
N THR A 223 11.54 10.36 -19.30
CA THR A 223 10.57 11.34 -18.76
C THR A 223 10.09 10.92 -17.37
N SER A 224 9.75 9.64 -17.19
CA SER A 224 9.34 9.12 -15.88
C SER A 224 10.48 9.17 -14.86
N LEU A 225 11.74 8.91 -15.28
CA LEU A 225 12.92 9.06 -14.42
C LEU A 225 12.99 10.49 -13.82
N PHE A 226 12.87 11.52 -14.65
CA PHE A 226 12.90 12.90 -14.16
C PHE A 226 11.75 13.20 -13.21
N ILE A 227 10.53 12.75 -13.52
CA ILE A 227 9.37 12.93 -12.64
C ILE A 227 9.58 12.24 -11.29
N LEU A 228 10.06 11.00 -11.29
CA LEU A 228 10.36 10.25 -10.07
C LEU A 228 11.41 10.96 -9.23
N LEU A 229 12.50 11.44 -9.84
CA LEU A 229 13.54 12.16 -9.11
C LEU A 229 13.01 13.46 -8.47
N VAL A 230 12.21 14.24 -9.18
CA VAL A 230 11.59 15.45 -8.63
C VAL A 230 10.67 15.09 -7.46
N CYS A 231 9.84 14.05 -7.60
CA CYS A 231 8.96 13.60 -6.53
C CYS A 231 9.75 13.07 -5.31
N ASN A 232 10.83 12.32 -5.52
CA ASN A 232 11.70 11.81 -4.46
C ASN A 232 12.38 12.97 -3.70
N LEU A 233 12.95 13.94 -4.40
CA LEU A 233 13.56 15.12 -3.78
C LEU A 233 12.54 15.94 -2.99
N TRP A 234 11.32 16.07 -3.51
CA TRP A 234 10.23 16.70 -2.77
C TRP A 234 9.89 15.96 -1.47
N MET A 235 9.83 14.63 -1.50
CA MET A 235 9.57 13.82 -0.28
C MET A 235 10.71 13.99 0.75
N VAL A 236 11.97 14.05 0.32
CA VAL A 236 13.10 14.35 1.20
C VAL A 236 12.95 15.74 1.80
N TYR A 237 12.65 16.76 0.99
CA TYR A 237 12.47 18.14 1.44
C TYR A 237 11.39 18.26 2.51
N VAL A 238 10.20 17.71 2.30
CA VAL A 238 9.12 17.79 3.30
C VAL A 238 9.43 16.99 4.57
N SER A 239 10.19 15.89 4.46
CA SER A 239 10.68 15.11 5.62
C SER A 239 11.74 15.88 6.42
N VAL A 240 12.62 16.61 5.76
CA VAL A 240 13.59 17.54 6.42
C VAL A 240 12.84 18.66 7.13
N LEU A 241 11.81 19.23 6.53
CA LEU A 241 10.96 20.23 7.20
C LEU A 241 10.30 19.67 8.46
N LEU A 242 9.86 18.39 8.43
CA LEU A 242 9.32 17.73 9.61
C LEU A 242 10.38 17.60 10.71
N PHE A 243 11.60 17.23 10.36
CA PHE A 243 12.72 17.10 11.31
C PHE A 243 13.11 18.45 11.96
N ILE A 244 13.07 19.53 11.20
CA ILE A 244 13.44 20.87 11.69
C ILE A 244 12.32 21.44 12.58
N ARG A 245 11.06 21.36 12.14
CA ARG A 245 9.93 22.04 12.78
C ARG A 245 9.25 21.23 13.88
N MET A 246 9.25 19.91 13.78
CA MET A 246 8.67 18.98 14.76
C MET A 246 7.19 19.26 15.06
N ASP A 247 6.42 19.78 14.10
CA ASP A 247 5.04 20.21 14.28
C ASP A 247 4.03 19.37 13.46
N ALA A 248 2.76 19.41 13.85
CA ALA A 248 1.68 18.73 13.17
C ALA A 248 1.46 19.24 11.72
N LYS A 249 1.79 20.51 11.45
CA LYS A 249 1.65 21.11 10.11
C LYS A 249 2.65 20.47 9.14
N SER A 250 3.89 20.25 9.57
CA SER A 250 4.92 19.58 8.77
C SER A 250 4.61 18.09 8.59
N ALA A 251 4.13 17.40 9.64
CA ALA A 251 3.65 16.00 9.50
C ALA A 251 2.49 15.88 8.50
N ARG A 252 1.55 16.83 8.52
CA ARG A 252 0.44 16.89 7.56
C ARG A 252 0.94 17.13 6.13
N ARG A 253 2.00 17.94 5.94
CA ARG A 253 2.64 18.13 4.62
C ARG A 253 3.25 16.83 4.11
N VAL A 254 4.00 16.09 4.93
CA VAL A 254 4.54 14.77 4.54
C VAL A 254 3.40 13.83 4.14
N MET A 255 2.34 13.75 4.94
CA MET A 255 1.18 12.90 4.65
C MET A 255 0.52 13.23 3.31
N PHE A 256 0.18 14.49 3.05
CA PHE A 256 -0.45 14.88 1.79
C PHE A 256 0.50 14.73 0.59
N SER A 257 1.77 15.13 0.74
CA SER A 257 2.78 14.95 -0.30
C SER A 257 2.92 13.48 -0.70
N SER A 258 2.87 12.56 0.26
CA SER A 258 2.97 11.13 0.01
C SER A 258 1.75 10.58 -0.77
N TYR A 259 0.53 11.10 -0.56
CA TYR A 259 -0.63 10.73 -1.37
C TYR A 259 -0.44 11.12 -2.84
N PHE A 260 -0.04 12.37 -3.09
CA PHE A 260 0.22 12.85 -4.45
C PHE A 260 1.41 12.15 -5.09
N TYR A 261 2.47 11.88 -4.31
CA TYR A 261 3.64 11.14 -4.78
C TYR A 261 3.26 9.81 -5.44
N LEU A 262 2.52 8.96 -4.74
CA LEU A 262 2.22 7.63 -5.27
C LEU A 262 1.38 7.70 -6.55
N MET A 263 0.40 8.60 -6.61
CA MET A 263 -0.41 8.80 -7.82
C MET A 263 0.44 9.29 -8.99
N ILE A 264 1.25 10.33 -8.79
CA ILE A 264 2.08 10.92 -9.84
C ILE A 264 3.10 9.91 -10.35
N VAL A 265 3.79 9.21 -9.45
CA VAL A 265 4.83 8.24 -9.80
C VAL A 265 4.26 7.09 -10.62
N LEU A 266 3.18 6.46 -10.16
CA LEU A 266 2.56 5.34 -10.87
C LEU A 266 1.99 5.77 -12.22
N LEU A 267 1.36 6.93 -12.31
CA LEU A 267 0.85 7.47 -13.58
C LEU A 267 1.98 7.86 -14.53
N ALA A 268 3.09 8.42 -14.04
CA ALA A 268 4.26 8.73 -14.86
C ALA A 268 4.90 7.47 -15.43
N LEU A 269 5.05 6.41 -14.62
CA LEU A 269 5.54 5.11 -15.07
C LEU A 269 4.61 4.51 -16.13
N PHE A 270 3.30 4.59 -15.94
CA PHE A 270 2.32 4.12 -16.91
C PHE A 270 2.39 4.91 -18.23
N ALA A 271 2.40 6.25 -18.16
CA ALA A 271 2.38 7.11 -19.34
C ALA A 271 3.68 7.05 -20.17
N ASN A 272 4.79 6.72 -19.54
CA ASN A 272 6.11 6.64 -20.18
C ASN A 272 6.71 5.21 -20.07
N ARG A 273 5.84 4.18 -20.00
CA ARG A 273 6.30 2.80 -20.03
C ARG A 273 7.00 2.49 -21.34
N ALA A 274 8.03 1.65 -21.29
CA ALA A 274 8.63 1.13 -22.51
C ALA A 274 7.60 0.25 -23.23
N ILE A 275 7.25 0.62 -24.44
CA ILE A 275 6.51 -0.24 -25.35
C ILE A 275 7.55 -1.22 -25.89
N GLN A 276 7.54 -2.45 -25.39
CA GLN A 276 8.37 -3.53 -25.88
C GLN A 276 7.63 -4.27 -26.98
#